data_e2c5b8335629fde0b0c4ae5a0dc54562
#
_entry.id   e2c5b8335629fde0b0c4ae5a0dc54562
#
_cell.length_a   1.000
_cell.length_b   1.000
_cell.length_c   1.000
_cell.angle_alpha   90.00
_cell.angle_beta   90.00
_cell.angle_gamma   90.00
#
_symmetry.space_group_name_H-M   'P 1'
#
loop_
_entity.id
_entity.type
_entity.pdbx_description
1 polymer ?
#
loop_
_entity_poly.entity_id
_entity_poly.type
_entity_poly.pdbx_seq_one_letter_code
_entity_poly.pdbx_strand_id
1 'polypeptide(L)'
;NIPIKDLVITDLRALMGIVSQETILFNGTVFDNIAFSMTNVSLDEVIAAAKVANAHDFIMQMPDGYQTNIGDRGIKMSGGQRQRLSIARAVLKNPPVLILDEATSALDTESERLVQEALVNLMKNRTSVVIAHRLSTVQFADEIVVLQNGRIVERGTHNVLLGKAGVYKRLHDLQSFE
;
A
#
# COMPACT_ATOMS: atom_id res chain seq x y z
N ASN A 1 8.69 15.00 22.23
CA ASN A 1 8.06 15.42 20.97
C ASN A 1 8.99 16.37 20.24
N ILE A 2 9.47 15.97 19.06
CA ILE A 2 10.28 16.80 18.16
C ILE A 2 9.37 17.19 16.99
N PRO A 3 9.26 18.49 16.64
CA PRO A 3 8.50 18.92 15.46
C PRO A 3 9.08 18.28 14.20
N ILE A 4 8.22 17.84 13.27
CA ILE A 4 8.64 17.16 12.01
C ILE A 4 9.64 18.01 11.22
N LYS A 5 9.48 19.33 11.21
CA LYS A 5 10.37 20.27 10.52
C LYS A 5 11.81 20.31 11.05
N ASP A 6 12.01 19.80 12.28
CA ASP A 6 13.33 19.78 12.96
C ASP A 6 14.02 18.42 12.82
N LEU A 7 13.36 17.44 12.14
CA LEU A 7 13.95 16.13 11.85
C LEU A 7 14.82 16.17 10.60
N VAL A 8 15.87 15.36 10.60
CA VAL A 8 16.66 15.10 9.39
C VAL A 8 15.77 14.35 8.40
N ILE A 9 15.65 14.85 7.17
CA ILE A 9 14.70 14.32 6.16
C ILE A 9 14.95 12.84 5.82
N THR A 10 16.20 12.40 5.84
CA THR A 10 16.57 10.99 5.61
C THR A 10 16.03 10.09 6.72
N ASP A 11 16.13 10.51 7.96
CA ASP A 11 15.67 9.76 9.13
C ASP A 11 14.14 9.69 9.15
N LEU A 12 13.47 10.81 8.82
CA LEU A 12 12.02 10.84 8.68
C LEU A 12 11.55 9.87 7.57
N ARG A 13 12.21 9.87 6.41
CA ARG A 13 11.87 8.95 5.30
C ARG A 13 12.15 7.49 5.63
N ALA A 14 13.14 7.21 6.47
CA ALA A 14 13.43 5.85 6.92
C ALA A 14 12.28 5.26 7.75
N LEU A 15 11.58 6.11 8.55
CA LEU A 15 10.42 5.70 9.34
C LEU A 15 9.15 5.46 8.51
N MET A 16 9.12 5.86 7.24
CA MET A 16 7.92 5.78 6.41
C MET A 16 8.07 4.75 5.29
N GLY A 17 7.04 3.98 5.06
CA GLY A 17 6.85 3.16 3.86
C GLY A 17 5.69 3.71 3.02
N ILE A 18 5.87 3.73 1.71
CA ILE A 18 4.86 4.26 0.78
C ILE A 18 4.48 3.15 -0.18
N VAL A 19 3.18 2.91 -0.33
CA VAL A 19 2.61 2.12 -1.41
C VAL A 19 1.74 3.06 -2.23
N SER A 20 2.21 3.44 -3.40
CA SER A 20 1.55 4.40 -4.28
C SER A 20 0.62 3.70 -5.28
N GLN A 21 -0.33 4.46 -5.81
CA GLN A 21 -1.24 4.05 -6.88
C GLN A 21 -0.46 3.57 -8.12
N GLU A 22 0.49 4.38 -8.58
CA GLU A 22 1.41 3.98 -9.63
C GLU A 22 2.61 3.25 -9.04
N THR A 23 2.67 1.95 -9.30
CA THR A 23 3.78 1.13 -8.83
C THR A 23 5.03 1.38 -9.66
N ILE A 24 6.07 1.94 -9.02
CA ILE A 24 7.38 2.13 -9.65
C ILE A 24 8.23 0.88 -9.41
N LEU A 25 8.49 0.14 -10.48
CA LEU A 25 9.45 -0.97 -10.52
C LEU A 25 10.64 -0.58 -11.40
N PHE A 26 11.80 -1.13 -11.07
CA PHE A 26 13.04 -0.85 -11.78
C PHE A 26 13.40 -2.03 -12.69
N ASN A 27 14.14 -1.75 -13.75
CA ASN A 27 14.73 -2.80 -14.57
C ASN A 27 15.74 -3.59 -13.73
N GLY A 28 15.44 -4.87 -13.52
CA GLY A 28 16.18 -5.77 -12.65
C GLY A 28 15.37 -7.00 -12.33
N THR A 29 15.85 -7.80 -11.39
CA THR A 29 15.17 -9.03 -10.95
C THR A 29 13.99 -8.71 -10.02
N VAL A 30 13.13 -9.70 -9.79
CA VAL A 30 12.10 -9.64 -8.74
C VAL A 30 12.75 -9.40 -7.39
N PHE A 31 13.86 -10.11 -7.09
CA PHE A 31 14.64 -9.94 -5.87
C PHE A 31 15.08 -8.47 -5.69
N ASP A 32 15.74 -7.88 -6.70
CA ASP A 32 16.24 -6.50 -6.65
C ASP A 32 15.11 -5.50 -6.39
N ASN A 33 13.94 -5.76 -6.97
CA ASN A 33 12.78 -4.89 -6.80
C ASN A 33 12.18 -4.97 -5.40
N ILE A 34 12.13 -6.15 -4.77
CA ILE A 34 11.63 -6.29 -3.39
C ILE A 34 12.67 -5.76 -2.41
N ALA A 35 13.96 -6.08 -2.60
CA ALA A 35 15.06 -5.65 -1.73
C ALA A 35 15.53 -4.21 -1.97
N PHE A 36 14.82 -3.45 -2.84
CA PHE A 36 15.22 -2.11 -3.26
C PHE A 36 15.59 -1.18 -2.10
N SER A 37 16.75 -0.54 -2.22
CA SER A 37 17.37 0.35 -1.23
C SER A 37 17.78 -0.29 0.10
N MET A 38 17.80 -1.61 0.19
CA MET A 38 18.27 -2.34 1.36
C MET A 38 19.59 -3.05 1.06
N THR A 39 20.46 -3.17 2.06
CA THR A 39 21.75 -3.87 1.96
C THR A 39 21.71 -5.14 2.80
N ASN A 40 22.42 -6.18 2.35
CA ASN A 40 22.59 -7.45 3.07
C ASN A 40 21.28 -8.20 3.37
N VAL A 41 20.32 -8.13 2.42
CA VAL A 41 19.05 -8.86 2.50
C VAL A 41 19.23 -10.28 1.99
N SER A 42 18.82 -11.26 2.77
CA SER A 42 18.81 -12.67 2.37
C SER A 42 17.61 -13.00 1.48
N LEU A 43 17.75 -14.07 0.69
CA LEU A 43 16.63 -14.58 -0.11
C LEU A 43 15.44 -15.01 0.76
N ASP A 44 15.70 -15.55 1.94
CA ASP A 44 14.64 -16.01 2.86
C ASP A 44 13.81 -14.83 3.39
N GLU A 45 14.42 -13.68 3.67
CA GLU A 45 13.70 -12.45 4.07
C GLU A 45 12.82 -11.93 2.92
N VAL A 46 13.33 -11.95 1.69
CA VAL A 46 12.57 -11.57 0.50
C VAL A 46 11.39 -12.53 0.27
N ILE A 47 11.60 -13.84 0.42
CA ILE A 47 10.54 -14.86 0.32
C ILE A 47 9.46 -14.62 1.40
N ALA A 48 9.86 -14.37 2.64
CA ALA A 48 8.93 -14.10 3.73
C ALA A 48 8.07 -12.85 3.44
N ALA A 49 8.68 -11.77 2.97
CA ALA A 49 7.98 -10.55 2.59
C ALA A 49 7.02 -10.79 1.39
N ALA A 50 7.45 -11.55 0.39
CA ALA A 50 6.63 -11.89 -0.76
C ALA A 50 5.41 -12.76 -0.39
N LYS A 51 5.55 -13.68 0.57
CA LYS A 51 4.42 -14.48 1.10
C LYS A 51 3.38 -13.60 1.78
N VAL A 52 3.79 -12.65 2.61
CA VAL A 52 2.88 -11.70 3.27
C VAL A 52 2.14 -10.84 2.24
N ALA A 53 2.80 -10.51 1.14
CA ALA A 53 2.24 -9.72 0.04
C ALA A 53 1.44 -10.54 -0.99
N ASN A 54 1.16 -11.83 -0.76
CA ASN A 54 0.54 -12.74 -1.73
C ASN A 54 1.28 -12.79 -3.09
N ALA A 55 2.60 -12.57 -3.09
CA ALA A 55 3.41 -12.50 -4.30
C ALA A 55 4.18 -13.79 -4.60
N HIS A 56 4.45 -14.61 -3.59
CA HIS A 56 5.32 -15.79 -3.70
C HIS A 56 4.87 -16.75 -4.80
N ASP A 57 3.61 -17.09 -4.87
CA ASP A 57 3.11 -18.15 -5.75
C ASP A 57 3.26 -17.77 -7.23
N PHE A 58 2.94 -16.53 -7.62
CA PHE A 58 3.15 -16.11 -8.99
C PHE A 58 4.65 -15.93 -9.33
N ILE A 59 5.49 -15.55 -8.36
CA ILE A 59 6.95 -15.46 -8.57
C ILE A 59 7.52 -16.83 -8.86
N MET A 60 7.09 -17.87 -8.15
CA MET A 60 7.55 -19.26 -8.37
C MET A 60 7.08 -19.85 -9.71
N GLN A 61 6.07 -19.27 -10.35
CA GLN A 61 5.63 -19.63 -11.70
C GLN A 61 6.45 -18.95 -12.81
N MET A 62 7.30 -17.97 -12.47
CA MET A 62 8.20 -17.32 -13.41
C MET A 62 9.40 -18.22 -13.74
N PRO A 63 10.00 -18.11 -14.95
CA PRO A 63 11.07 -19.02 -15.40
C PRO A 63 12.23 -19.14 -14.41
N ASP A 64 12.68 -18.03 -13.83
CA ASP A 64 13.83 -17.97 -12.91
C ASP A 64 13.40 -17.57 -11.48
N GLY A 65 12.11 -17.69 -11.16
CA GLY A 65 11.57 -17.31 -9.85
C GLY A 65 11.97 -15.89 -9.44
N TYR A 66 12.57 -15.74 -8.28
CA TYR A 66 13.04 -14.45 -7.76
C TYR A 66 14.16 -13.80 -8.59
N GLN A 67 14.88 -14.57 -9.40
CA GLN A 67 15.93 -14.05 -10.29
C GLN A 67 15.38 -13.66 -11.67
N THR A 68 14.08 -13.82 -11.91
CA THR A 68 13.45 -13.39 -13.15
C THR A 68 13.59 -11.89 -13.35
N ASN A 69 14.17 -11.48 -14.49
CA ASN A 69 14.21 -10.07 -14.88
C ASN A 69 12.84 -9.61 -15.40
N ILE A 70 12.25 -8.62 -14.73
CA ILE A 70 10.89 -8.13 -15.02
C ILE A 70 10.83 -7.06 -16.11
N GLY A 71 11.99 -6.62 -16.62
CA GLY A 71 12.08 -5.57 -17.64
C GLY A 71 11.86 -4.16 -17.10
N ASP A 72 11.83 -3.20 -18.01
CA ASP A 72 11.61 -1.81 -17.65
C ASP A 72 10.20 -1.64 -17.08
N ARG A 73 10.12 -1.02 -15.88
CA ARG A 73 8.88 -0.76 -15.12
C ARG A 73 7.99 -2.01 -14.93
N GLY A 74 8.57 -3.21 -15.00
CA GLY A 74 7.80 -4.45 -14.84
C GLY A 74 6.79 -4.69 -15.97
N ILE A 75 7.13 -4.33 -17.20
CA ILE A 75 6.24 -4.43 -18.39
C ILE A 75 5.73 -5.86 -18.63
N LYS A 76 6.46 -6.87 -18.14
CA LYS A 76 6.09 -8.28 -18.26
C LYS A 76 5.07 -8.74 -17.22
N MET A 77 4.57 -7.83 -16.36
CA MET A 77 3.73 -8.16 -15.21
C MET A 77 2.35 -7.52 -15.31
N SER A 78 1.33 -8.18 -14.74
CA SER A 78 0.00 -7.58 -14.57
C SER A 78 0.05 -6.43 -13.54
N GLY A 79 -0.97 -5.57 -13.54
CA GLY A 79 -1.11 -4.50 -12.55
C GLY A 79 -1.09 -5.02 -11.11
N GLY A 80 -1.87 -6.07 -10.83
CA GLY A 80 -1.93 -6.70 -9.51
C GLY A 80 -0.61 -7.37 -9.08
N GLN A 81 0.15 -7.94 -10.01
CA GLN A 81 1.49 -8.48 -9.73
C GLN A 81 2.45 -7.37 -9.34
N ARG A 82 2.49 -6.27 -10.12
CA ARG A 82 3.33 -5.11 -9.79
C ARG A 82 2.99 -4.54 -8.41
N GLN A 83 1.69 -4.39 -8.10
CA GLN A 83 1.24 -3.87 -6.81
C GLN A 83 1.69 -4.77 -5.65
N ARG A 84 1.56 -6.09 -5.78
CA ARG A 84 2.00 -7.04 -4.75
C ARG A 84 3.52 -7.02 -4.56
N LEU A 85 4.34 -6.76 -5.59
CA LEU A 85 5.77 -6.54 -5.41
C LEU A 85 6.07 -5.24 -4.63
N SER A 86 5.32 -4.16 -4.88
CA SER A 86 5.44 -2.92 -4.12
C SER A 86 5.07 -3.13 -2.64
N ILE A 87 4.04 -3.92 -2.37
CA ILE A 87 3.64 -4.29 -1.01
C ILE A 87 4.75 -5.14 -0.37
N ALA A 88 5.31 -6.14 -1.07
CA ALA A 88 6.42 -6.95 -0.56
C ALA A 88 7.65 -6.10 -0.18
N ARG A 89 7.97 -5.08 -0.98
CA ARG A 89 9.00 -4.08 -0.66
C ARG A 89 8.70 -3.34 0.66
N ALA A 90 7.45 -2.91 0.85
CA ALA A 90 7.03 -2.24 2.07
C ALA A 90 7.03 -3.18 3.29
N VAL A 91 6.64 -4.45 3.11
CA VAL A 91 6.74 -5.49 4.16
C VAL A 91 8.17 -5.69 4.59
N LEU A 92 9.10 -5.86 3.63
CA LEU A 92 10.52 -6.10 3.88
C LEU A 92 11.17 -4.92 4.62
N LYS A 93 10.85 -3.68 4.20
CA LYS A 93 11.34 -2.46 4.86
C LYS A 93 10.84 -2.34 6.31
N ASN A 94 9.68 -2.90 6.63
CA ASN A 94 9.06 -2.93 7.95
C ASN A 94 9.00 -1.55 8.68
N PRO A 95 8.46 -0.50 8.05
CA PRO A 95 8.42 0.83 8.63
C PRO A 95 7.32 0.95 9.68
N PRO A 96 7.49 1.79 10.74
CA PRO A 96 6.45 2.04 11.74
C PRO A 96 5.26 2.85 11.21
N VAL A 97 5.46 3.63 10.15
CA VAL A 97 4.42 4.46 9.51
C VAL A 97 4.25 4.05 8.05
N LEU A 98 3.02 3.83 7.64
CA LEU A 98 2.65 3.51 6.25
C LEU A 98 1.82 4.64 5.65
N ILE A 99 2.11 4.96 4.39
CA ILE A 99 1.30 5.83 3.55
C ILE A 99 0.81 4.99 2.37
N LEU A 100 -0.48 4.77 2.27
CA LEU A 100 -1.11 3.95 1.24
C LEU A 100 -1.98 4.86 0.36
N ASP A 101 -1.64 4.95 -0.93
CA ASP A 101 -2.35 5.78 -1.88
C ASP A 101 -3.02 4.87 -2.92
N GLU A 102 -4.34 4.77 -2.85
CA GLU A 102 -5.25 4.04 -3.75
C GLU A 102 -4.66 2.81 -4.49
N ALA A 103 -4.32 1.79 -3.72
CA ALA A 103 -3.57 0.63 -4.24
C ALA A 103 -4.39 -0.35 -5.11
N THR A 104 -5.67 -0.09 -5.45
CA THR A 104 -6.56 -1.10 -6.09
C THR A 104 -7.36 -0.63 -7.29
N SER A 105 -7.17 0.59 -7.78
CA SER A 105 -7.87 1.05 -8.98
C SER A 105 -7.41 0.28 -10.22
N ALA A 106 -8.37 -0.16 -11.05
CA ALA A 106 -8.16 -0.86 -12.33
C ALA A 106 -7.57 -2.29 -12.27
N LEU A 107 -7.80 -3.03 -11.18
CA LEU A 107 -7.45 -4.45 -11.09
C LEU A 107 -8.68 -5.34 -11.40
N ASP A 108 -8.43 -6.55 -11.91
CA ASP A 108 -9.45 -7.58 -11.94
C ASP A 108 -9.82 -8.04 -10.52
N THR A 109 -11.01 -8.61 -10.35
CA THR A 109 -11.59 -8.95 -9.04
C THR A 109 -10.68 -9.85 -8.19
N GLU A 110 -10.00 -10.83 -8.79
CA GLU A 110 -9.12 -11.75 -8.05
C GLU A 110 -7.84 -11.04 -7.62
N SER A 111 -7.20 -10.29 -8.53
CA SER A 111 -6.02 -9.48 -8.21
C SER A 111 -6.34 -8.44 -7.14
N GLU A 112 -7.50 -7.80 -7.20
CA GLU A 112 -7.94 -6.84 -6.18
C GLU A 112 -8.05 -7.50 -4.81
N ARG A 113 -8.71 -8.66 -4.70
CA ARG A 113 -8.83 -9.40 -3.44
C ARG A 113 -7.45 -9.72 -2.83
N LEU A 114 -6.51 -10.24 -3.64
CA LEU A 114 -5.17 -10.58 -3.19
C LEU A 114 -4.36 -9.36 -2.74
N VAL A 115 -4.52 -8.23 -3.43
CA VAL A 115 -3.87 -6.95 -3.05
C VAL A 115 -4.47 -6.41 -1.75
N GLN A 116 -5.80 -6.45 -1.57
CA GLN A 116 -6.46 -6.02 -0.33
C GLN A 116 -6.02 -6.86 0.87
N GLU A 117 -5.98 -8.19 0.73
CA GLU A 117 -5.47 -9.08 1.79
C GLU A 117 -4.02 -8.74 2.17
N ALA A 118 -3.17 -8.49 1.17
CA ALA A 118 -1.78 -8.11 1.39
C ALA A 118 -1.67 -6.75 2.13
N LEU A 119 -2.50 -5.77 1.77
CA LEU A 119 -2.54 -4.46 2.45
C LEU A 119 -3.01 -4.60 3.91
N VAL A 120 -4.05 -5.39 4.17
CA VAL A 120 -4.51 -5.68 5.55
C VAL A 120 -3.39 -6.30 6.37
N ASN A 121 -2.65 -7.26 5.80
CA ASN A 121 -1.52 -7.87 6.49
C ASN A 121 -0.37 -6.87 6.72
N LEU A 122 -0.09 -6.00 5.74
CA LEU A 122 0.92 -4.96 5.85
C LEU A 122 0.59 -3.94 6.94
N MET A 123 -0.68 -3.56 7.11
CA MET A 123 -1.12 -2.55 8.10
C MET A 123 -1.08 -3.03 9.55
N LYS A 124 -1.06 -4.35 9.81
CA LYS A 124 -1.09 -4.90 11.18
C LYS A 124 0.04 -4.32 12.04
N ASN A 125 -0.32 -3.83 13.23
CA ASN A 125 0.61 -3.28 14.22
C ASN A 125 1.42 -2.06 13.74
N ARG A 126 0.88 -1.25 12.80
CA ARG A 126 1.52 -0.04 12.26
C ARG A 126 0.55 1.13 12.22
N THR A 127 1.10 2.32 12.32
CA THR A 127 0.33 3.53 12.02
C THR A 127 0.19 3.67 10.52
N SER A 128 -1.05 3.64 10.00
CA SER A 128 -1.32 3.70 8.57
C SER A 128 -2.14 4.94 8.22
N VAL A 129 -1.66 5.71 7.26
CA VAL A 129 -2.39 6.80 6.62
C VAL A 129 -2.84 6.30 5.25
N VAL A 130 -4.15 6.17 5.05
CA VAL A 130 -4.73 5.63 3.82
C VAL A 130 -5.43 6.76 3.08
N ILE A 131 -4.99 7.06 1.87
CA ILE A 131 -5.71 7.91 0.93
C ILE A 131 -6.66 6.99 0.16
N ALA A 132 -7.95 7.11 0.42
CA ALA A 132 -8.92 6.16 -0.10
C ALA A 132 -9.88 6.82 -1.08
N HIS A 133 -10.11 6.14 -2.18
CA HIS A 133 -11.13 6.46 -3.16
C HIS A 133 -12.37 5.55 -3.03
N ARG A 134 -12.26 4.45 -2.27
CA ARG A 134 -13.36 3.53 -1.95
C ARG A 134 -13.68 3.57 -0.46
N LEU A 135 -14.92 3.77 -0.13
CA LEU A 135 -15.37 3.84 1.27
C LEU A 135 -15.21 2.52 2.01
N SER A 136 -15.29 1.37 1.31
CA SER A 136 -15.02 0.05 1.88
C SER A 136 -13.63 -0.05 2.54
N THR A 137 -12.68 0.74 2.07
CA THR A 137 -11.31 0.76 2.61
C THR A 137 -11.21 1.53 3.93
N VAL A 138 -12.05 2.56 4.14
CA VAL A 138 -11.93 3.47 5.29
C VAL A 138 -12.92 3.20 6.41
N GLN A 139 -13.95 2.39 6.18
CA GLN A 139 -14.99 2.14 7.20
C GLN A 139 -14.46 1.53 8.49
N PHE A 140 -13.30 0.83 8.44
CA PHE A 140 -12.64 0.23 9.58
C PHE A 140 -11.50 1.08 10.16
N ALA A 141 -11.29 2.30 9.64
CA ALA A 141 -10.26 3.19 10.16
C ALA A 141 -10.62 3.69 11.57
N ASP A 142 -9.61 3.79 12.44
CA ASP A 142 -9.76 4.36 13.79
C ASP A 142 -10.22 5.82 13.72
N GLU A 143 -9.78 6.53 12.67
CA GLU A 143 -10.16 7.91 12.41
C GLU A 143 -10.20 8.19 10.91
N ILE A 144 -11.26 8.87 10.48
CA ILE A 144 -11.45 9.34 9.10
C ILE A 144 -11.37 10.87 9.13
N VAL A 145 -10.58 11.42 8.21
CA VAL A 145 -10.42 12.85 7.99
C VAL A 145 -10.95 13.19 6.61
N VAL A 146 -11.97 14.05 6.54
CA VAL A 146 -12.56 14.50 5.29
C VAL A 146 -11.96 15.82 4.88
N LEU A 147 -11.37 15.88 3.68
CA LEU A 147 -10.76 17.06 3.11
C LEU A 147 -11.67 17.66 2.03
N GLN A 148 -11.88 18.98 2.09
CA GLN A 148 -12.56 19.74 1.04
C GLN A 148 -11.84 21.07 0.83
N ASN A 149 -11.50 21.39 -0.40
CA ASN A 149 -10.78 22.61 -0.76
C ASN A 149 -9.51 22.87 0.09
N GLY A 150 -8.74 21.80 0.35
CA GLY A 150 -7.50 21.86 1.13
C GLY A 150 -7.69 22.06 2.65
N ARG A 151 -8.91 21.91 3.15
CA ARG A 151 -9.23 22.06 4.58
C ARG A 151 -9.91 20.79 5.11
N ILE A 152 -9.63 20.47 6.37
CA ILE A 152 -10.35 19.44 7.11
C ILE A 152 -11.74 19.98 7.45
N VAL A 153 -12.79 19.35 6.90
CA VAL A 153 -14.18 19.73 7.13
C VAL A 153 -14.89 18.81 8.10
N GLU A 154 -14.46 17.54 8.17
CA GLU A 154 -15.01 16.56 9.12
C GLU A 154 -13.91 15.65 9.63
N ARG A 155 -14.10 15.16 10.86
CA ARG A 155 -13.21 14.20 11.51
C ARG A 155 -13.99 13.31 12.46
N GLY A 156 -13.72 12.01 12.45
CA GLY A 156 -14.35 11.02 13.32
C GLY A 156 -14.29 9.61 12.79
N THR A 157 -14.93 8.67 13.46
CA THR A 157 -15.10 7.29 12.98
C THR A 157 -16.21 7.22 11.93
N HIS A 158 -16.27 6.13 11.20
CA HIS A 158 -17.30 5.85 10.19
C HIS A 158 -18.72 6.12 10.72
N ASN A 159 -19.09 5.52 11.85
CA ASN A 159 -20.43 5.65 12.44
C ASN A 159 -20.75 7.09 12.88
N VAL A 160 -19.77 7.79 13.45
CA VAL A 160 -19.92 9.20 13.87
C VAL A 160 -20.18 10.09 12.66
N LEU A 161 -19.44 9.88 11.57
CA LEU A 161 -19.54 10.71 10.36
C LEU A 161 -20.83 10.43 9.59
N LEU A 162 -21.30 9.18 9.55
CA LEU A 162 -22.63 8.86 8.99
C LEU A 162 -23.75 9.58 9.73
N GLY A 163 -23.67 9.65 11.07
CA GLY A 163 -24.68 10.34 11.90
C GLY A 163 -24.71 11.85 11.72
N LYS A 164 -23.60 12.49 11.28
CA LYS A 164 -23.51 13.94 11.08
C LYS A 164 -24.25 14.45 9.83
N ALA A 165 -24.66 13.58 8.91
CA ALA A 165 -25.27 13.93 7.62
C ALA A 165 -24.48 14.96 6.80
N GLY A 166 -23.16 14.96 6.90
CA GLY A 166 -22.25 15.92 6.28
C GLY A 166 -21.69 15.48 4.93
N VAL A 167 -20.47 15.92 4.63
CA VAL A 167 -19.75 15.59 3.37
C VAL A 167 -19.48 14.11 3.27
N TYR A 168 -19.02 13.48 4.38
CA TYR A 168 -18.76 12.03 4.41
C TYR A 168 -20.00 11.21 4.07
N LYS A 169 -21.13 11.53 4.71
CA LYS A 169 -22.39 10.81 4.43
C LYS A 169 -22.81 10.93 2.96
N ARG A 170 -22.70 12.11 2.36
CA ARG A 170 -23.01 12.29 0.94
C ARG A 170 -22.11 11.43 0.04
N LEU A 171 -20.79 11.38 0.32
CA LEU A 171 -19.86 10.54 -0.42
C LEU A 171 -20.18 9.06 -0.26
N HIS A 172 -20.54 8.65 0.97
CA HIS A 172 -20.95 7.29 1.26
C HIS A 172 -22.21 6.89 0.48
N ASP A 173 -23.23 7.75 0.49
CA ASP A 173 -24.49 7.46 -0.21
C ASP A 173 -24.29 7.36 -1.73
N LEU A 174 -23.45 8.20 -2.33
CA LEU A 174 -23.10 8.14 -3.75
C LEU A 174 -22.44 6.81 -4.14
N GLN A 175 -21.51 6.30 -3.34
CA GLN A 175 -20.81 5.03 -3.62
C GLN A 175 -21.64 3.78 -3.29
N SER A 176 -22.70 3.90 -2.50
CA SER A 176 -23.57 2.78 -2.16
C SER A 176 -24.60 2.47 -3.27
N PHE A 177 -24.67 3.31 -4.29
CA PHE A 177 -25.54 3.14 -5.46
C PHE A 177 -24.81 2.57 -6.70
N GLU A 178 -23.47 2.37 -6.62
CA GLU A 178 -22.68 1.65 -7.63
C GLU A 178 -22.48 0.17 -7.24
#